data_d53dd947473a5fec128eca6ff4b7a86f
#
_entry.id   d53dd947473a5fec128eca6ff4b7a86f
#
_cell.length_a   1.000
_cell.length_b   1.000
_cell.length_c   1.000
_cell.angle_alpha   90.00
_cell.angle_beta   90.00
_cell.angle_gamma   90.00
#
_symmetry.space_group_name_H-M   'P 1'
#
loop_
_entity.id
_entity.type
_entity.pdbx_description
1 polymer ?
#
loop_
_entity_poly.entity_id
_entity_poly.type
_entity_poly.pdbx_seq_one_letter_code
_entity_poly.pdbx_strand_id
1 'polypeptide(L)'
;GRLAGRHHQQRAQPLAAVEHAIAHGLAETGRRTRRHPPLQRSLDLQPAGCTVMMVVGVNGAGKTTTIGKLTRHLADGGHKVLLAAADTFRAAAREQLAVWAGRAQVEIVSQEGGDPAAVTFDAVTAGRARGCDVVIADTAGRLPTQLHLMDELKKIKRTIGKAQDSAPHEVLLVVDGNTGQNALSQVKSFDDALALTGLVV
;
A
#
# COMPACT_ATOMS: atom_id res chain seq x y z
N GLY A 1 -38.60 23.01 -13.03
CA GLY A 1 -38.69 22.18 -11.84
C GLY A 1 -38.21 20.77 -12.10
N ARG A 2 -37.34 20.21 -11.21
CA ARG A 2 -36.93 18.81 -11.10
C ARG A 2 -35.99 18.28 -12.18
N LEU A 3 -34.68 18.41 -11.94
CA LEU A 3 -33.64 17.45 -12.30
C LEU A 3 -32.35 17.80 -11.51
N ALA A 4 -32.39 17.62 -10.20
CA ALA A 4 -31.18 17.61 -9.37
C ALA A 4 -31.39 16.51 -8.32
N GLY A 5 -30.75 15.36 -8.45
CA GLY A 5 -30.86 14.34 -7.41
C GLY A 5 -30.70 12.90 -7.88
N ARG A 6 -29.63 12.54 -8.59
CA ARG A 6 -29.27 11.13 -8.83
C ARG A 6 -27.76 10.88 -9.02
N HIS A 7 -26.87 11.59 -8.35
CA HIS A 7 -25.44 11.33 -8.49
C HIS A 7 -24.72 10.96 -7.18
N HIS A 8 -25.43 10.61 -6.10
CA HIS A 8 -24.77 10.40 -4.81
C HIS A 8 -24.88 8.99 -4.22
N GLN A 9 -25.37 8.00 -4.98
CA GLN A 9 -25.57 6.64 -4.42
C GLN A 9 -24.76 5.51 -5.08
N GLN A 10 -23.85 5.81 -6.02
CA GLN A 10 -23.06 4.78 -6.71
C GLN A 10 -21.58 4.65 -6.27
N ARG A 11 -21.12 5.40 -5.26
CA ARG A 11 -19.71 5.38 -4.82
C ARG A 11 -19.35 4.35 -3.76
N ALA A 12 -20.28 3.56 -3.23
CA ALA A 12 -20.01 2.64 -2.10
C ALA A 12 -19.78 1.16 -2.47
N GLN A 13 -19.93 0.76 -3.73
CA GLN A 13 -19.85 -0.66 -4.10
C GLN A 13 -18.48 -1.23 -4.51
N PRO A 14 -17.43 -0.47 -4.88
CA PRO A 14 -16.14 -1.07 -5.29
C PRO A 14 -15.27 -1.60 -4.14
N LEU A 15 -15.45 -1.12 -2.91
CA LEU A 15 -14.63 -1.54 -1.76
C LEU A 15 -14.87 -3.00 -1.33
N ALA A 16 -16.07 -3.52 -1.49
CA ALA A 16 -16.43 -4.90 -1.15
C ALA A 16 -15.66 -5.98 -1.95
N ALA A 17 -15.16 -5.65 -3.14
CA ALA A 17 -14.42 -6.60 -3.98
C ALA A 17 -12.97 -6.81 -3.56
N VAL A 18 -12.31 -5.79 -2.96
CA VAL A 18 -10.95 -5.92 -2.38
C VAL A 18 -11.01 -6.70 -1.07
N GLU A 19 -12.04 -6.47 -0.28
CA GLU A 19 -12.32 -7.24 0.93
C GLU A 19 -12.46 -8.73 0.61
N HIS A 20 -13.10 -9.08 -0.50
CA HIS A 20 -13.28 -10.46 -0.93
C HIS A 20 -11.97 -11.12 -1.42
N ALA A 21 -11.09 -10.38 -2.10
CA ALA A 21 -9.81 -10.89 -2.59
C ALA A 21 -8.80 -11.15 -1.45
N ILE A 22 -8.84 -10.34 -0.39
CA ILE A 22 -8.02 -10.53 0.82
C ILE A 22 -8.52 -11.73 1.63
N ALA A 23 -9.84 -11.94 1.70
CA ALA A 23 -10.46 -13.04 2.43
C ALA A 23 -10.31 -14.42 1.75
N HIS A 24 -10.30 -14.48 0.41
CA HIS A 24 -10.20 -15.76 -0.31
C HIS A 24 -8.83 -16.43 -0.17
N GLY A 25 -7.74 -15.67 -0.05
CA GLY A 25 -6.40 -16.22 0.17
C GLY A 25 -6.24 -16.98 1.51
N LEU A 26 -7.07 -16.70 2.50
CA LEU A 26 -7.05 -17.35 3.82
C LEU A 26 -7.96 -18.59 3.91
N ALA A 27 -8.88 -18.79 2.96
CA ALA A 27 -9.89 -19.85 3.01
C ALA A 27 -9.45 -21.21 2.43
N GLU A 28 -8.36 -21.27 1.66
CA GLU A 28 -7.95 -22.49 0.97
C GLU A 28 -7.03 -23.44 1.75
N THR A 29 -6.55 -23.07 2.91
CA THR A 29 -5.80 -23.99 3.78
C THR A 29 -6.73 -24.70 4.77
N GLY A 30 -7.29 -25.83 4.34
CA GLY A 30 -8.25 -26.66 5.08
C GLY A 30 -7.75 -27.20 6.41
N ARG A 31 -7.65 -26.37 7.44
CA ARG A 31 -7.63 -26.78 8.85
C ARG A 31 -8.71 -26.00 9.59
N ARG A 32 -9.63 -26.74 10.25
CA ARG A 32 -10.63 -26.21 11.16
C ARG A 32 -9.97 -25.38 12.27
N THR A 33 -9.80 -24.10 12.04
CA THR A 33 -9.52 -23.12 13.10
C THR A 33 -10.84 -22.54 13.58
N ARG A 34 -10.98 -22.35 14.89
CA ARG A 34 -12.12 -21.68 15.51
C ARG A 34 -12.45 -20.45 14.69
N ARG A 35 -13.73 -20.30 14.30
CA ARG A 35 -14.25 -19.14 13.59
C ARG A 35 -14.05 -17.89 14.46
N HIS A 36 -12.90 -17.25 14.33
CA HIS A 36 -12.84 -15.83 14.61
C HIS A 36 -13.54 -15.12 13.45
N PRO A 37 -14.38 -14.13 13.69
CA PRO A 37 -14.90 -13.31 12.60
C PRO A 37 -13.69 -12.80 11.81
N PRO A 38 -13.74 -12.78 10.48
CA PRO A 38 -12.65 -12.27 9.69
C PRO A 38 -12.38 -10.84 10.17
N LEU A 39 -11.15 -10.58 10.60
CA LEU A 39 -10.65 -9.22 10.89
C LEU A 39 -10.46 -8.48 9.56
N GLN A 40 -11.50 -8.46 8.74
CA GLN A 40 -11.53 -7.70 7.50
C GLN A 40 -11.75 -6.24 7.87
N ARG A 41 -10.76 -5.44 7.58
CA ARG A 41 -10.84 -4.00 7.71
C ARG A 41 -10.79 -3.40 6.32
N SER A 42 -11.73 -2.53 6.00
CA SER A 42 -11.69 -1.70 4.81
C SER A 42 -10.49 -0.75 4.86
N LEU A 43 -9.92 -0.43 3.71
CA LEU A 43 -8.92 0.64 3.61
C LEU A 43 -9.58 1.96 4.03
N ASP A 44 -8.94 2.65 4.94
CA ASP A 44 -9.43 3.94 5.45
C ASP A 44 -8.94 5.06 4.52
N LEU A 45 -9.72 5.36 3.48
CA LEU A 45 -9.45 6.48 2.60
C LEU A 45 -9.91 7.77 3.28
N GLN A 46 -9.03 8.75 3.33
CA GLN A 46 -9.35 10.05 3.92
C GLN A 46 -10.52 10.71 3.16
N PRO A 47 -11.57 11.14 3.84
CA PRO A 47 -12.75 11.73 3.19
C PRO A 47 -12.46 13.06 2.51
N ALA A 48 -11.42 13.75 2.95
CA ALA A 48 -10.90 14.97 2.33
C ALA A 48 -9.37 14.96 2.38
N GLY A 49 -8.75 15.14 1.22
CA GLY A 49 -7.29 15.17 1.09
C GLY A 49 -6.71 13.89 0.52
N CYS A 50 -5.39 13.79 0.56
CA CYS A 50 -4.64 12.69 -0.03
C CYS A 50 -4.36 11.61 1.02
N THR A 51 -4.84 10.38 0.79
CA THR A 51 -4.48 9.21 1.59
C THR A 51 -3.08 8.74 1.21
N VAL A 52 -2.18 8.62 2.18
CA VAL A 52 -0.83 8.08 1.95
C VAL A 52 -0.74 6.69 2.53
N MET A 53 -0.40 5.72 1.67
CA MET A 53 -0.20 4.31 2.01
C MET A 53 1.26 3.93 1.84
N MET A 54 1.84 3.31 2.86
CA MET A 54 3.19 2.75 2.81
C MET A 54 3.09 1.22 2.78
N VAL A 55 3.59 0.58 1.72
CA VAL A 55 3.55 -0.89 1.59
C VAL A 55 4.92 -1.47 1.90
N VAL A 56 4.98 -2.34 2.89
CA VAL A 56 6.21 -2.96 3.40
C VAL A 56 6.13 -4.49 3.34
N GLY A 57 7.27 -5.16 3.51
CA GLY A 57 7.36 -6.62 3.51
C GLY A 57 8.67 -7.12 2.91
N VAL A 58 8.96 -8.40 3.06
CA VAL A 58 10.20 -9.02 2.55
C VAL A 58 10.21 -9.10 1.02
N ASN A 59 11.40 -9.33 0.45
CA ASN A 59 11.52 -9.61 -0.99
C ASN A 59 10.77 -10.89 -1.34
N GLY A 60 10.06 -10.86 -2.48
CA GLY A 60 9.27 -12.00 -2.95
C GLY A 60 7.88 -12.16 -2.31
N ALA A 61 7.53 -11.39 -1.28
CA ALA A 61 6.20 -11.44 -0.66
C ALA A 61 5.05 -10.94 -1.57
N GLY A 62 5.36 -10.34 -2.71
CA GLY A 62 4.33 -9.87 -3.65
C GLY A 62 3.95 -8.40 -3.51
N LYS A 63 4.75 -7.55 -2.83
CA LYS A 63 4.47 -6.11 -2.65
C LYS A 63 4.09 -5.39 -3.93
N THR A 64 4.99 -5.37 -4.90
CA THR A 64 4.78 -4.64 -6.17
C THR A 64 3.56 -5.15 -6.93
N THR A 65 3.28 -6.46 -6.88
CA THR A 65 2.08 -7.05 -7.47
C THR A 65 0.82 -6.63 -6.73
N THR A 66 0.86 -6.61 -5.41
CA THR A 66 -0.26 -6.15 -4.55
C THR A 66 -0.54 -4.68 -4.82
N ILE A 67 0.50 -3.84 -4.86
CA ILE A 67 0.39 -2.42 -5.22
C ILE A 67 -0.26 -2.26 -6.59
N GLY A 68 0.21 -3.02 -7.60
CA GLY A 68 -0.36 -2.95 -8.95
C GLY A 68 -1.86 -3.27 -8.99
N LYS A 69 -2.29 -4.33 -8.29
CA LYS A 69 -3.70 -4.72 -8.19
C LYS A 69 -4.53 -3.66 -7.44
N LEU A 70 -4.00 -3.16 -6.32
CA LEU A 70 -4.65 -2.12 -5.52
C LEU A 70 -4.79 -0.82 -6.31
N THR A 71 -3.72 -0.40 -7.00
CA THR A 71 -3.72 0.78 -7.88
C THR A 71 -4.79 0.67 -8.95
N ARG A 72 -4.85 -0.47 -9.64
CA ARG A 72 -5.86 -0.71 -10.66
C ARG A 72 -7.27 -0.61 -10.09
N HIS A 73 -7.50 -1.25 -8.95
CA HIS A 73 -8.80 -1.23 -8.29
C HIS A 73 -9.24 0.18 -7.88
N LEU A 74 -8.33 0.96 -7.29
CA LEU A 74 -8.61 2.34 -6.90
C LEU A 74 -8.87 3.23 -8.12
N ALA A 75 -8.07 3.07 -9.19
CA ALA A 75 -8.25 3.82 -10.44
C ALA A 75 -9.58 3.48 -11.13
N ASP A 76 -9.95 2.20 -11.20
CA ASP A 76 -11.24 1.75 -11.73
C ASP A 76 -12.42 2.28 -10.88
N GLY A 77 -12.19 2.50 -9.56
CA GLY A 77 -13.12 3.18 -8.64
C GLY A 77 -13.21 4.70 -8.82
N GLY A 78 -12.44 5.26 -9.75
CA GLY A 78 -12.43 6.71 -10.05
C GLY A 78 -11.53 7.54 -9.14
N HIS A 79 -10.66 6.89 -8.33
CA HIS A 79 -9.68 7.60 -7.52
C HIS A 79 -8.45 7.97 -8.32
N LYS A 80 -7.96 9.18 -8.11
CA LYS A 80 -6.69 9.64 -8.69
C LYS A 80 -5.53 9.15 -7.84
N VAL A 81 -4.79 8.17 -8.37
CA VAL A 81 -3.68 7.50 -7.66
C VAL A 81 -2.34 7.97 -8.20
N LEU A 82 -1.34 8.11 -7.31
CA LEU A 82 0.05 8.34 -7.65
C LEU A 82 0.92 7.30 -6.95
N LEU A 83 1.90 6.73 -7.66
CA LEU A 83 2.83 5.75 -7.13
C LEU A 83 4.18 6.39 -6.80
N ALA A 84 4.80 5.96 -5.68
CA ALA A 84 6.17 6.30 -5.33
C ALA A 84 7.03 5.05 -5.39
N ALA A 85 8.03 5.01 -6.29
CA ALA A 85 8.99 3.93 -6.44
C ALA A 85 10.13 4.07 -5.41
N ALA A 86 9.84 3.77 -4.15
CA ALA A 86 10.79 3.90 -3.05
C ALA A 86 11.72 2.67 -2.88
N ASP A 87 11.59 1.62 -3.70
CA ASP A 87 12.64 0.60 -3.87
C ASP A 87 13.65 1.08 -4.92
N THR A 88 14.47 2.05 -4.54
CA THR A 88 15.41 2.73 -5.46
C THR A 88 16.61 1.89 -5.84
N PHE A 89 16.89 0.81 -5.11
CA PHE A 89 18.06 -0.06 -5.32
C PHE A 89 17.81 -1.16 -6.36
N ARG A 90 16.55 -1.51 -6.61
CA ARG A 90 16.18 -2.60 -7.51
C ARG A 90 15.57 -2.08 -8.79
N ALA A 91 16.38 -2.01 -9.88
CA ALA A 91 15.91 -1.57 -11.19
C ALA A 91 14.68 -2.35 -11.66
N ALA A 92 14.70 -3.68 -11.54
CA ALA A 92 13.58 -4.54 -11.92
C ALA A 92 12.27 -4.25 -11.14
N ALA A 93 12.36 -3.84 -9.87
CA ALA A 93 11.17 -3.47 -9.08
C ALA A 93 10.57 -2.16 -9.59
N ARG A 94 11.41 -1.17 -9.91
CA ARG A 94 10.96 0.10 -10.49
C ARG A 94 10.32 -0.11 -11.87
N GLU A 95 10.95 -0.91 -12.73
CA GLU A 95 10.41 -1.26 -14.05
C GLU A 95 9.06 -1.97 -13.93
N GLN A 96 8.95 -2.94 -13.02
CA GLN A 96 7.70 -3.65 -12.77
C GLN A 96 6.61 -2.69 -12.28
N LEU A 97 6.94 -1.77 -11.36
CA LEU A 97 5.99 -0.78 -10.85
C LEU A 97 5.55 0.18 -11.97
N ALA A 98 6.48 0.59 -12.85
CA ALA A 98 6.18 1.44 -14.01
C ALA A 98 5.22 0.74 -15.00
N VAL A 99 5.38 -0.57 -15.23
CA VAL A 99 4.43 -1.36 -16.04
C VAL A 99 3.03 -1.35 -15.41
N TRP A 100 2.92 -1.51 -14.09
CA TRP A 100 1.64 -1.42 -13.39
C TRP A 100 1.03 -0.03 -13.48
N ALA A 101 1.85 1.04 -13.31
CA ALA A 101 1.41 2.43 -13.46
C ALA A 101 0.82 2.67 -14.87
N GLY A 102 1.53 2.23 -15.91
CA GLY A 102 1.07 2.34 -17.30
C GLY A 102 -0.25 1.59 -17.56
N ARG A 103 -0.39 0.38 -17.01
CA ARG A 103 -1.63 -0.41 -17.16
C ARG A 103 -2.83 0.22 -16.45
N ALA A 104 -2.61 0.86 -15.31
CA ALA A 104 -3.64 1.55 -14.54
C ALA A 104 -3.84 3.02 -14.98
N GLN A 105 -3.02 3.50 -15.90
CA GLN A 105 -3.00 4.89 -16.37
C GLN A 105 -2.82 5.90 -15.22
N VAL A 106 -1.94 5.59 -14.27
CA VAL A 106 -1.60 6.45 -13.14
C VAL A 106 -0.16 6.97 -13.24
N GLU A 107 0.10 8.08 -12.57
CA GLU A 107 1.43 8.67 -12.51
C GLU A 107 2.33 7.94 -11.51
N ILE A 108 3.64 7.99 -11.77
CA ILE A 108 4.68 7.42 -10.90
C ILE A 108 5.79 8.45 -10.68
N VAL A 109 6.23 8.58 -9.43
CA VAL A 109 7.46 9.30 -9.05
C VAL A 109 8.55 8.28 -8.79
N SER A 110 9.65 8.38 -9.52
CA SER A 110 10.79 7.48 -9.39
C SER A 110 12.10 8.21 -9.62
N GLN A 111 13.14 7.80 -8.91
CA GLN A 111 14.51 8.29 -9.10
C GLN A 111 15.46 7.12 -8.99
N GLU A 112 16.33 6.97 -9.98
CA GLU A 112 17.35 5.93 -9.97
C GLU A 112 18.46 6.26 -8.97
N GLY A 113 18.78 5.30 -8.07
CA GLY A 113 19.82 5.49 -7.06
C GLY A 113 19.54 6.60 -6.04
N GLY A 114 18.32 7.16 -6.04
CA GLY A 114 17.90 8.20 -5.10
C GLY A 114 17.68 7.68 -3.68
N ASP A 115 17.64 8.60 -2.72
CA ASP A 115 17.22 8.27 -1.35
C ASP A 115 15.72 7.89 -1.34
N PRO A 116 15.34 6.67 -0.89
CA PRO A 116 13.95 6.23 -0.82
C PRO A 116 13.03 7.22 -0.08
N ALA A 117 13.55 7.86 0.97
CA ALA A 117 12.81 8.84 1.74
C ALA A 117 12.54 10.12 0.94
N ALA A 118 13.51 10.59 0.14
CA ALA A 118 13.35 11.75 -0.73
C ALA A 118 12.32 11.48 -1.83
N VAL A 119 12.40 10.33 -2.52
CA VAL A 119 11.43 9.92 -3.53
C VAL A 119 10.02 9.89 -2.96
N THR A 120 9.87 9.37 -1.74
CA THR A 120 8.56 9.30 -1.10
C THR A 120 8.05 10.69 -0.70
N PHE A 121 8.93 11.57 -0.20
CA PHE A 121 8.58 12.96 0.11
C PHE A 121 8.06 13.71 -1.12
N ASP A 122 8.80 13.58 -2.23
CA ASP A 122 8.45 14.22 -3.50
C ASP A 122 7.12 13.69 -4.04
N ALA A 123 6.89 12.37 -3.94
CA ALA A 123 5.63 11.76 -4.36
C ALA A 123 4.44 12.26 -3.53
N VAL A 124 4.56 12.35 -2.20
CA VAL A 124 3.49 12.85 -1.34
C VAL A 124 3.21 14.33 -1.63
N THR A 125 4.26 15.13 -1.77
CA THR A 125 4.15 16.56 -2.11
C THR A 125 3.49 16.76 -3.48
N ALA A 126 3.93 16.00 -4.49
CA ALA A 126 3.35 16.03 -5.82
C ALA A 126 1.90 15.55 -5.84
N GLY A 127 1.59 14.47 -5.11
CA GLY A 127 0.23 13.94 -5.00
C GLY A 127 -0.75 14.96 -4.43
N ARG A 128 -0.35 15.64 -3.36
CA ARG A 128 -1.14 16.73 -2.77
C ARG A 128 -1.34 17.90 -3.74
N ALA A 129 -0.26 18.35 -4.37
CA ALA A 129 -0.29 19.47 -5.31
C ALA A 129 -1.16 19.18 -6.54
N ARG A 130 -1.19 17.93 -6.98
CA ARG A 130 -1.99 17.48 -8.16
C ARG A 130 -3.41 17.08 -7.79
N GLY A 131 -3.80 17.12 -6.52
CA GLY A 131 -5.11 16.70 -6.06
C GLY A 131 -5.34 15.20 -6.24
N CYS A 132 -4.33 14.37 -5.95
CA CYS A 132 -4.49 12.92 -5.92
C CYS A 132 -5.27 12.51 -4.65
N ASP A 133 -6.14 11.52 -4.81
CA ASP A 133 -6.88 10.93 -3.69
C ASP A 133 -5.99 9.98 -2.87
N VAL A 134 -5.05 9.29 -3.56
CA VAL A 134 -4.19 8.28 -2.93
C VAL A 134 -2.74 8.37 -3.46
N VAL A 135 -1.77 8.29 -2.55
CA VAL A 135 -0.35 8.04 -2.86
C VAL A 135 0.05 6.70 -2.25
N ILE A 136 0.63 5.80 -3.06
CA ILE A 136 1.09 4.48 -2.60
C ILE A 136 2.61 4.39 -2.76
N ALA A 137 3.34 4.14 -1.67
CA ALA A 137 4.78 3.97 -1.67
C ALA A 137 5.17 2.48 -1.69
N ASP A 138 5.86 2.04 -2.76
CA ASP A 138 6.50 0.73 -2.86
C ASP A 138 7.91 0.80 -2.26
N THR A 139 8.12 0.12 -1.13
CA THR A 139 9.39 0.17 -0.40
C THR A 139 10.27 -1.06 -0.66
N ALA A 140 11.57 -0.94 -0.39
CA ALA A 140 12.49 -2.06 -0.42
C ALA A 140 12.03 -3.20 0.50
N GLY A 141 12.34 -4.44 0.13
CA GLY A 141 11.88 -5.64 0.83
C GLY A 141 13.00 -6.56 1.31
N ARG A 142 14.06 -6.01 1.89
CA ARG A 142 15.12 -6.82 2.48
C ARG A 142 14.60 -7.59 3.71
N LEU A 143 15.34 -8.61 4.15
CA LEU A 143 14.94 -9.39 5.33
C LEU A 143 14.84 -8.53 6.58
N PRO A 144 13.82 -8.76 7.46
CA PRO A 144 13.59 -7.96 8.66
C PRO A 144 14.73 -8.03 9.70
N THR A 145 15.59 -9.05 9.63
CA THR A 145 16.80 -9.18 10.46
C THR A 145 17.91 -8.19 10.10
N GLN A 146 17.80 -7.50 8.98
CA GLN A 146 18.75 -6.46 8.59
C GLN A 146 18.33 -5.13 9.24
N LEU A 147 19.07 -4.71 10.27
CA LEU A 147 18.82 -3.45 11.00
C LEU A 147 18.67 -2.25 10.06
N HIS A 148 19.51 -2.18 9.02
CA HIS A 148 19.46 -1.10 8.04
C HIS A 148 18.11 -0.98 7.33
N LEU A 149 17.40 -2.10 7.05
CA LEU A 149 16.08 -2.02 6.43
C LEU A 149 15.08 -1.33 7.35
N MET A 150 15.05 -1.74 8.62
CA MET A 150 14.09 -1.15 9.57
C MET A 150 14.34 0.33 9.80
N ASP A 151 15.62 0.73 9.84
CA ASP A 151 15.99 2.14 9.98
C ASP A 151 15.60 2.95 8.73
N GLU A 152 15.78 2.38 7.53
CA GLU A 152 15.34 2.98 6.28
C GLU A 152 13.81 3.15 6.24
N LEU A 153 13.06 2.11 6.59
CA LEU A 153 11.60 2.17 6.63
C LEU A 153 11.08 3.18 7.66
N LYS A 154 11.71 3.26 8.85
CA LYS A 154 11.41 4.29 9.85
C LYS A 154 11.72 5.70 9.31
N LYS A 155 12.82 5.86 8.57
CA LYS A 155 13.18 7.13 7.93
C LYS A 155 12.12 7.54 6.90
N ILE A 156 11.69 6.61 6.03
CA ILE A 156 10.62 6.83 5.06
C ILE A 156 9.34 7.27 5.78
N LYS A 157 8.89 6.51 6.79
CA LYS A 157 7.68 6.82 7.57
C LYS A 157 7.73 8.22 8.17
N ARG A 158 8.85 8.60 8.82
CA ARG A 158 9.03 9.94 9.38
C ARG A 158 9.00 11.04 8.31
N THR A 159 9.57 10.74 7.14
CA THR A 159 9.63 11.70 6.03
C THR A 159 8.25 11.90 5.38
N ILE A 160 7.44 10.86 5.29
CA ILE A 160 6.03 10.97 4.90
C ILE A 160 5.28 11.91 5.84
N GLY A 161 5.47 11.75 7.17
CA GLY A 161 4.85 12.62 8.18
C GLY A 161 5.28 14.08 8.08
N LYS A 162 6.49 14.37 7.54
CA LYS A 162 6.93 15.75 7.27
C LYS A 162 6.27 16.35 6.02
N ALA A 163 5.96 15.51 5.02
CA ALA A 163 5.29 15.94 3.79
C ALA A 163 3.79 16.18 4.01
N GLN A 164 3.18 15.41 4.91
CA GLN A 164 1.77 15.51 5.26
C GLN A 164 1.55 15.08 6.71
N ASP A 165 1.01 15.97 7.54
CA ASP A 165 0.65 15.66 8.92
C ASP A 165 -0.30 14.45 8.98
N SER A 166 -0.17 13.63 10.04
CA SER A 166 -0.91 12.37 10.23
C SER A 166 -0.60 11.23 9.24
N ALA A 167 0.16 11.46 8.17
CA ALA A 167 0.59 10.42 7.24
C ALA A 167 1.85 9.66 7.75
N PRO A 168 2.07 8.38 7.32
CA PRO A 168 1.17 7.59 6.46
C PRO A 168 -0.11 7.20 7.20
N HIS A 169 -1.25 7.23 6.49
CA HIS A 169 -2.54 6.84 7.05
C HIS A 169 -2.69 5.32 7.12
N GLU A 170 -2.04 4.62 6.19
CA GLU A 170 -1.96 3.17 6.16
C GLU A 170 -0.51 2.70 6.02
N VAL A 171 -0.12 1.73 6.85
CA VAL A 171 1.13 0.97 6.76
C VAL A 171 0.76 -0.49 6.61
N LEU A 172 0.85 -1.00 5.38
CA LEU A 172 0.39 -2.33 4.99
C LEU A 172 1.58 -3.27 4.86
N LEU A 173 1.61 -4.35 5.64
CA LEU A 173 2.58 -5.42 5.49
C LEU A 173 2.04 -6.49 4.55
N VAL A 174 2.77 -6.76 3.47
CA VAL A 174 2.49 -7.90 2.57
C VAL A 174 3.29 -9.10 3.04
N VAL A 175 2.59 -10.21 3.29
CA VAL A 175 3.15 -11.47 3.81
C VAL A 175 2.76 -12.62 2.91
N ASP A 176 3.70 -13.53 2.61
CA ASP A 176 3.37 -14.80 1.97
C ASP A 176 2.79 -15.77 3.00
N GLY A 177 1.52 -16.12 2.85
CA GLY A 177 0.78 -17.02 3.73
C GLY A 177 1.39 -18.42 3.82
N ASN A 178 2.22 -18.84 2.85
CA ASN A 178 2.88 -20.14 2.86
C ASN A 178 4.09 -20.21 3.83
N THR A 179 4.54 -19.08 4.38
CA THR A 179 5.74 -19.01 5.24
C THR A 179 5.48 -19.44 6.69
N GLY A 180 4.24 -19.74 7.07
CA GLY A 180 3.90 -20.31 8.39
C GLY A 180 4.36 -19.45 9.57
N GLN A 181 5.11 -20.04 10.52
CA GLN A 181 5.59 -19.34 11.71
C GLN A 181 6.53 -18.15 11.41
N ASN A 182 7.24 -18.20 10.28
CA ASN A 182 8.08 -17.08 9.86
C ASN A 182 7.26 -15.83 9.54
N ALA A 183 6.02 -15.99 9.07
CA ALA A 183 5.09 -14.88 8.85
C ALA A 183 4.80 -14.13 10.16
N LEU A 184 4.55 -14.86 11.26
CA LEU A 184 4.29 -14.24 12.57
C LEU A 184 5.49 -13.45 13.10
N SER A 185 6.71 -13.99 12.92
CA SER A 185 7.94 -13.29 13.30
C SER A 185 8.14 -12.00 12.47
N GLN A 186 7.83 -12.05 11.17
CA GLN A 186 7.86 -10.88 10.32
C GLN A 186 6.84 -9.83 10.77
N VAL A 187 5.57 -10.22 10.99
CA VAL A 187 4.52 -9.31 11.48
C VAL A 187 4.99 -8.59 12.73
N LYS A 188 5.49 -9.34 13.74
CA LYS A 188 5.96 -8.75 14.98
C LYS A 188 7.09 -7.74 14.74
N SER A 189 8.11 -8.11 13.97
CA SER A 189 9.27 -7.24 13.72
C SER A 189 8.90 -5.96 12.98
N PHE A 190 8.00 -6.05 12.00
CA PHE A 190 7.54 -4.87 11.26
C PHE A 190 6.58 -4.02 12.09
N ASP A 191 5.72 -4.65 12.91
CA ASP A 191 4.78 -3.92 13.78
C ASP A 191 5.51 -3.15 14.87
N ASP A 192 6.47 -3.77 15.56
CA ASP A 192 7.33 -3.11 16.57
C ASP A 192 8.08 -1.91 15.98
N ALA A 193 8.47 -1.98 14.71
CA ALA A 193 9.23 -0.92 14.05
C ALA A 193 8.36 0.20 13.46
N LEU A 194 7.17 -0.13 12.96
CA LEU A 194 6.41 0.75 12.07
C LEU A 194 4.97 1.01 12.52
N ALA A 195 4.47 0.30 13.55
CA ALA A 195 3.06 0.31 13.94
C ALA A 195 2.17 0.09 12.71
N LEU A 196 2.03 -1.16 12.31
CA LEU A 196 1.26 -1.58 11.14
C LEU A 196 -0.23 -1.23 11.31
N THR A 197 -0.89 -0.89 10.22
CA THR A 197 -2.32 -0.67 10.21
C THR A 197 -3.09 -1.83 9.57
N GLY A 198 -2.43 -2.64 8.75
CA GLY A 198 -3.06 -3.77 8.09
C GLY A 198 -2.06 -4.80 7.55
N LEU A 199 -2.60 -6.00 7.26
CA LEU A 199 -1.88 -7.11 6.65
C LEU A 199 -2.55 -7.49 5.33
N VAL A 200 -1.72 -7.80 4.34
CA VAL A 200 -2.13 -8.38 3.06
C VAL A 200 -1.45 -9.76 2.94
N VAL A 201 -2.25 -10.80 2.73
CA VAL A 201 -1.78 -12.19 2.64
C VAL A 201 -2.09 -12.78 1.28
#